data_5dca063f8a8bded4f20dcf4573007333
#
_entry.id   5dca063f8a8bded4f20dcf4573007333
#
_cell.length_a   1.000
_cell.length_b   1.000
_cell.length_c   1.000
_cell.angle_alpha   90.00
_cell.angle_beta   90.00
_cell.angle_gamma   90.00
#
_symmetry.space_group_name_H-M   'P 1'
#
loop_
_entity.id
_entity.type
_entity.pdbx_description
1 polymer ?
#
loop_
_entity_poly.entity_id
_entity_poly.type
_entity_poly.pdbx_seq_one_letter_code
_entity_poly.pdbx_strand_id
1 'polypeptide(L)'
;MKGKKTALTTIILLYFVICLEILIMISPFAGFFYSVFNPVLLTMVDHPATRWLTAFFLPHMVVPATPFLVAVRLLGSGLLLAGLAIFLVCAVQIYTAKFRRGGAVVGGLYRFIRHPQYLALAISGAGLAILWPRFLVVALWCLMVLLYFILARDEEKRMLRTHGETYRTYMEKSGMFLPRPLERLVLPFSASGRFLAWLVLAGLALGSAFGLRYYTIHHLSMWERNNVAALAIL
;
A
#
# COMPACT_ATOMS: atom_id res chain seq x y z
N MET A 1 10.86 33.93 -4.00
CA MET A 1 10.43 33.54 -2.63
C MET A 1 9.62 32.24 -2.57
N LYS A 2 8.76 31.89 -3.56
CA LYS A 2 7.98 30.63 -3.56
C LYS A 2 8.85 29.36 -3.55
N GLY A 3 9.90 29.28 -4.36
CA GLY A 3 10.78 28.09 -4.42
C GLY A 3 11.53 27.76 -3.12
N LYS A 4 11.98 28.78 -2.35
CA LYS A 4 12.63 28.56 -1.04
C LYS A 4 11.68 27.97 0.01
N LYS A 5 10.41 28.40 0.01
CA LYS A 5 9.38 27.87 0.92
C LYS A 5 9.06 26.40 0.58
N THR A 6 8.94 26.08 -0.71
CA THR A 6 8.68 24.70 -1.15
C THR A 6 9.84 23.77 -0.78
N ALA A 7 11.09 24.19 -1.02
CA ALA A 7 12.27 23.41 -0.65
C ALA A 7 12.33 23.16 0.88
N LEU A 8 12.08 24.19 1.68
CA LEU A 8 12.07 24.06 3.14
C LEU A 8 10.97 23.09 3.62
N THR A 9 9.76 23.19 3.07
CA THR A 9 8.66 22.29 3.40
C THR A 9 9.01 20.83 3.04
N THR A 10 9.62 20.61 1.86
CA THR A 10 10.07 19.29 1.42
C THR A 10 11.12 18.69 2.37
N ILE A 11 12.09 19.50 2.79
CA ILE A 11 13.13 19.09 3.76
C ILE A 11 12.49 18.73 5.10
N ILE A 12 11.61 19.57 5.63
CA ILE A 12 10.90 19.32 6.90
C ILE A 12 10.10 18.02 6.82
N LEU A 13 9.36 17.80 5.73
CA LEU A 13 8.58 16.58 5.52
C LEU A 13 9.48 15.33 5.48
N LEU A 14 10.61 15.43 4.78
CA LEU A 14 11.59 14.33 4.69
C LEU A 14 12.15 13.97 6.06
N TYR A 15 12.59 14.96 6.84
CA TYR A 15 13.09 14.72 8.20
C TYR A 15 12.01 14.20 9.13
N PHE A 16 10.76 14.69 9.01
CA PHE A 16 9.64 14.17 9.79
C PHE A 16 9.41 12.67 9.52
N VAL A 17 9.46 12.25 8.24
CA VAL A 17 9.30 10.83 7.88
C VAL A 17 10.45 9.99 8.41
N ILE A 18 11.71 10.46 8.30
CA ILE A 18 12.87 9.77 8.86
C ILE A 18 12.75 9.65 10.39
N CYS A 19 12.36 10.72 11.09
CA CYS A 19 12.13 10.66 12.53
C CYS A 19 11.02 9.66 12.89
N LEU A 20 9.92 9.61 12.11
CA LEU A 20 8.83 8.66 12.31
C LEU A 20 9.31 7.21 12.12
N GLU A 21 10.08 6.94 11.07
CA GLU A 21 10.69 5.63 10.83
C GLU A 21 11.57 5.19 12.02
N ILE A 22 12.46 6.08 12.49
CA ILE A 22 13.33 5.82 13.62
C ILE A 22 12.50 5.57 14.90
N LEU A 23 11.49 6.39 15.14
CA LEU A 23 10.65 6.31 16.34
C LEU A 23 9.86 4.99 16.38
N ILE A 24 9.36 4.53 15.23
CA ILE A 24 8.72 3.22 15.10
C ILE A 24 9.74 2.11 15.41
N MET A 25 10.97 2.21 14.92
CA MET A 25 11.98 1.17 15.07
C MET A 25 12.54 1.03 16.48
N ILE A 26 12.66 2.12 17.23
CA ILE A 26 13.13 2.10 18.63
C ILE A 26 11.98 1.88 19.63
N SER A 27 10.73 1.84 19.14
CA SER A 27 9.57 1.64 20.02
C SER A 27 9.53 0.22 20.59
N PRO A 28 8.99 0.03 21.80
CA PRO A 28 8.73 -1.31 22.37
C PRO A 28 7.89 -2.18 21.44
N PHE A 29 7.03 -1.56 20.63
CA PHE A 29 6.21 -2.24 19.63
C PHE A 29 7.07 -2.86 18.51
N ALA A 30 8.12 -2.17 18.03
CA ALA A 30 9.05 -2.73 17.07
C ALA A 30 9.83 -3.91 17.68
N GLY A 31 10.29 -3.78 18.92
CA GLY A 31 10.95 -4.87 19.65
C GLY A 31 10.06 -6.12 19.74
N PHE A 32 8.78 -5.95 20.11
CA PHE A 32 7.80 -7.03 20.12
C PHE A 32 7.61 -7.63 18.72
N PHE A 33 7.42 -6.79 17.70
CA PHE A 33 7.20 -7.22 16.32
C PHE A 33 8.40 -8.03 15.79
N TYR A 34 9.63 -7.54 16.00
CA TYR A 34 10.83 -8.25 15.60
C TYR A 34 11.00 -9.58 16.36
N SER A 35 10.70 -9.63 17.65
CA SER A 35 10.77 -10.86 18.44
C SER A 35 9.83 -11.95 17.94
N VAL A 36 8.62 -11.57 17.49
CA VAL A 36 7.63 -12.51 16.98
C VAL A 36 7.93 -12.96 15.56
N PHE A 37 8.34 -12.03 14.66
CA PHE A 37 8.51 -12.32 13.24
C PHE A 37 9.94 -12.66 12.82
N ASN A 38 10.95 -12.35 13.64
CA ASN A 38 12.34 -12.64 13.30
C ASN A 38 12.62 -14.13 13.07
N PRO A 39 12.09 -15.07 13.87
CA PRO A 39 12.28 -16.50 13.59
C PRO A 39 11.75 -16.91 12.22
N VAL A 40 10.60 -16.38 11.80
CA VAL A 40 10.02 -16.63 10.47
C VAL A 40 10.92 -16.07 9.37
N LEU A 41 11.43 -14.85 9.55
CA LEU A 41 12.34 -14.23 8.58
C LEU A 41 13.65 -15.01 8.46
N LEU A 42 14.22 -15.49 9.57
CA LEU A 42 15.43 -16.31 9.56
C LEU A 42 15.20 -17.62 8.80
N THR A 43 14.11 -18.34 9.09
CA THR A 43 13.76 -19.56 8.35
C THR A 43 13.61 -19.29 6.84
N MET A 44 13.04 -18.12 6.46
CA MET A 44 12.92 -17.72 5.06
C MET A 44 14.27 -17.41 4.41
N VAL A 45 15.24 -16.88 5.15
CA VAL A 45 16.61 -16.61 4.67
C VAL A 45 17.34 -17.91 4.40
N ASP A 46 17.19 -18.89 5.27
CA ASP A 46 17.88 -20.18 5.17
C ASP A 46 17.34 -21.05 4.02
N HIS A 47 16.07 -20.86 3.65
CA HIS A 47 15.46 -21.67 2.60
C HIS A 47 15.63 -21.03 1.20
N PRO A 48 16.23 -21.74 0.22
CA PRO A 48 16.53 -21.19 -1.11
C PRO A 48 15.33 -20.59 -1.85
N ALA A 49 14.14 -21.21 -1.73
CA ALA A 49 12.93 -20.78 -2.43
C ALA A 49 12.35 -19.48 -1.87
N THR A 50 12.63 -19.11 -0.62
CA THR A 50 12.03 -17.95 0.06
C THR A 50 13.03 -16.83 0.38
N ARG A 51 14.34 -17.12 0.28
CA ARG A 51 15.41 -16.14 0.55
C ARG A 51 15.22 -14.81 -0.18
N TRP A 52 14.84 -14.84 -1.45
CA TRP A 52 14.65 -13.64 -2.25
C TRP A 52 13.56 -12.71 -1.70
N LEU A 53 12.54 -13.24 -1.01
CA LEU A 53 11.48 -12.46 -0.39
C LEU A 53 12.00 -11.57 0.73
N THR A 54 13.04 -11.99 1.43
CA THR A 54 13.63 -11.21 2.53
C THR A 54 14.53 -10.09 2.06
N ALA A 55 14.95 -10.11 0.79
CA ALA A 55 15.84 -9.12 0.22
C ALA A 55 15.17 -7.74 0.08
N PHE A 56 15.99 -6.70 0.18
CA PHE A 56 15.58 -5.34 -0.14
C PHE A 56 15.75 -5.07 -1.65
N PHE A 57 14.82 -4.31 -2.22
CA PHE A 57 14.92 -3.88 -3.61
C PHE A 57 15.28 -2.40 -3.76
N LEU A 58 15.19 -1.61 -2.68
CA LEU A 58 15.67 -0.23 -2.57
C LEU A 58 16.47 -0.07 -1.28
N PRO A 59 17.37 0.93 -1.19
CA PRO A 59 18.06 1.28 0.04
C PRO A 59 17.08 1.63 1.16
N HIS A 60 17.24 0.99 2.30
CA HIS A 60 16.43 1.20 3.49
C HIS A 60 17.30 1.79 4.60
N MET A 61 16.76 2.73 5.38
CA MET A 61 17.45 3.40 6.50
C MET A 61 18.74 4.15 6.13
N VAL A 62 18.90 4.52 4.87
CA VAL A 62 20.02 5.33 4.40
C VAL A 62 19.52 6.74 4.16
N VAL A 63 20.30 7.76 4.56
CA VAL A 63 19.98 9.14 4.19
C VAL A 63 20.11 9.24 2.67
N PRO A 64 19.02 9.58 1.94
CA PRO A 64 19.06 9.62 0.50
C PRO A 64 19.98 10.75 0.01
N ALA A 65 21.02 10.39 -0.73
CA ALA A 65 21.95 11.32 -1.33
C ALA A 65 21.55 11.69 -2.78
N THR A 66 20.83 10.77 -3.46
CA THR A 66 20.40 10.99 -4.83
C THR A 66 18.98 11.56 -4.90
N PRO A 67 18.70 12.47 -5.87
CA PRO A 67 17.36 12.99 -6.12
C PRO A 67 16.33 11.89 -6.39
N PHE A 68 16.75 10.79 -7.00
CA PHE A 68 15.91 9.61 -7.23
C PHE A 68 15.37 9.03 -5.92
N LEU A 69 16.24 8.74 -4.94
CA LEU A 69 15.79 8.16 -3.65
C LEU A 69 14.94 9.14 -2.85
N VAL A 70 15.25 10.45 -2.92
CA VAL A 70 14.40 11.48 -2.31
C VAL A 70 12.99 11.45 -2.92
N ALA A 71 12.88 11.41 -4.25
CA ALA A 71 11.60 11.37 -4.94
C ALA A 71 10.78 10.10 -4.60
N VAL A 72 11.45 8.94 -4.59
CA VAL A 72 10.81 7.65 -4.23
C VAL A 72 10.30 7.67 -2.80
N ARG A 73 11.07 8.18 -1.83
CA ARG A 73 10.63 8.30 -0.44
C ARG A 73 9.48 9.28 -0.26
N LEU A 74 9.53 10.43 -0.93
CA LEU A 74 8.42 11.39 -0.91
C LEU A 74 7.15 10.77 -1.50
N LEU A 75 7.27 10.01 -2.59
CA LEU A 75 6.14 9.29 -3.17
C LEU A 75 5.57 8.27 -2.17
N GLY A 76 6.42 7.42 -1.58
CA GLY A 76 5.99 6.43 -0.58
C GLY A 76 5.30 7.07 0.62
N SER A 77 5.89 8.15 1.16
CA SER A 77 5.31 8.91 2.28
C SER A 77 3.99 9.56 1.90
N GLY A 78 3.91 10.15 0.72
CA GLY A 78 2.68 10.78 0.21
C GLY A 78 1.55 9.77 0.06
N LEU A 79 1.82 8.59 -0.52
CA LEU A 79 0.85 7.50 -0.66
C LEU A 79 0.39 6.98 0.70
N LEU A 80 1.31 6.76 1.64
CA LEU A 80 1.00 6.30 2.99
C LEU A 80 0.07 7.29 3.70
N LEU A 81 0.46 8.55 3.76
CA LEU A 81 -0.29 9.59 4.47
C LEU A 81 -1.64 9.87 3.80
N ALA A 82 -1.68 9.99 2.47
CA ALA A 82 -2.92 10.20 1.74
C ALA A 82 -3.91 9.04 1.92
N GLY A 83 -3.43 7.81 1.80
CA GLY A 83 -4.26 6.63 2.04
C GLY A 83 -4.80 6.57 3.47
N LEU A 84 -3.95 6.82 4.48
CA LEU A 84 -4.39 6.87 5.89
C LEU A 84 -5.42 7.99 6.13
N ALA A 85 -5.21 9.17 5.56
CA ALA A 85 -6.16 10.28 5.67
C ALA A 85 -7.53 9.93 5.07
N ILE A 86 -7.54 9.36 3.85
CA ILE A 86 -8.77 8.91 3.20
C ILE A 86 -9.44 7.79 4.03
N PHE A 87 -8.66 6.84 4.55
CA PHE A 87 -9.17 5.78 5.42
C PHE A 87 -9.85 6.33 6.68
N LEU A 88 -9.22 7.30 7.36
CA LEU A 88 -9.80 7.96 8.54
C LEU A 88 -11.11 8.66 8.21
N VAL A 89 -11.19 9.38 7.08
CA VAL A 89 -12.44 10.00 6.61
C VAL A 89 -13.52 8.94 6.40
N CYS A 90 -13.20 7.81 5.76
CA CYS A 90 -14.12 6.70 5.56
C CYS A 90 -14.57 6.10 6.90
N ALA A 91 -13.65 5.88 7.83
CA ALA A 91 -13.96 5.35 9.15
C ALA A 91 -14.91 6.27 9.92
N VAL A 92 -14.64 7.57 9.94
CA VAL A 92 -15.53 8.56 10.57
C VAL A 92 -16.92 8.52 9.95
N GLN A 93 -17.05 8.44 8.62
CA GLN A 93 -18.34 8.35 7.94
C GLN A 93 -19.12 7.09 8.35
N ILE A 94 -18.45 5.91 8.36
CA ILE A 94 -19.08 4.64 8.76
C ILE A 94 -19.53 4.67 10.22
N TYR A 95 -18.63 5.07 11.12
CA TYR A 95 -18.95 5.06 12.58
C TYR A 95 -20.03 6.08 12.90
N THR A 96 -20.01 7.29 12.29
CA THR A 96 -21.05 8.30 12.47
C THR A 96 -22.42 7.78 12.00
N ALA A 97 -22.48 7.13 10.82
CA ALA A 97 -23.71 6.54 10.33
C ALA A 97 -24.21 5.41 11.26
N LYS A 98 -23.32 4.55 11.74
CA LYS A 98 -23.64 3.47 12.68
C LYS A 98 -24.21 4.00 14.00
N PHE A 99 -23.57 5.03 14.59
CA PHE A 99 -24.05 5.65 15.83
C PHE A 99 -25.41 6.36 15.67
N ARG A 100 -25.66 6.95 14.49
CA ARG A 100 -26.96 7.58 14.19
C ARG A 100 -28.04 6.58 13.77
N ARG A 101 -27.80 5.26 13.91
CA ARG A 101 -28.70 4.18 13.46
C ARG A 101 -29.11 4.34 11.98
N GLY A 102 -28.27 4.98 11.18
CA GLY A 102 -28.43 5.09 9.73
C GLY A 102 -28.26 3.72 9.06
N GLY A 103 -28.86 3.57 7.89
CA GLY A 103 -28.62 2.40 7.02
C GLY A 103 -27.24 2.41 6.36
N ALA A 104 -27.13 1.80 5.17
CA ALA A 104 -25.89 1.79 4.40
C ALA A 104 -25.38 3.20 4.11
N VAL A 105 -24.07 3.41 4.27
CA VAL A 105 -23.44 4.70 3.93
C VAL A 105 -23.33 4.81 2.42
N VAL A 106 -24.10 5.73 1.83
CA VAL A 106 -24.12 5.99 0.37
C VAL A 106 -23.69 7.41 0.02
N GLY A 107 -23.31 8.21 1.01
CA GLY A 107 -22.90 9.62 0.85
C GLY A 107 -21.38 9.82 0.86
N GLY A 108 -20.93 11.04 0.56
CA GLY A 108 -19.52 11.38 0.54
C GLY A 108 -18.71 10.57 -0.48
N LEU A 109 -17.61 9.95 -0.08
CA LEU A 109 -16.78 9.10 -0.94
C LEU A 109 -17.54 7.86 -1.43
N TYR A 110 -18.47 7.34 -0.62
CA TYR A 110 -19.31 6.17 -0.94
C TYR A 110 -20.28 6.42 -2.09
N ARG A 111 -20.54 7.68 -2.44
CA ARG A 111 -21.35 8.02 -3.63
C ARG A 111 -20.71 7.52 -4.94
N PHE A 112 -19.40 7.52 -5.02
CA PHE A 112 -18.65 7.19 -6.23
C PHE A 112 -18.07 5.79 -6.21
N ILE A 113 -17.64 5.34 -5.03
CA ILE A 113 -16.91 4.08 -4.80
C ILE A 113 -17.54 3.37 -3.62
N ARG A 114 -17.86 2.08 -3.76
CA ARG A 114 -18.52 1.31 -2.68
C ARG A 114 -17.58 0.94 -1.53
N HIS A 115 -16.29 0.72 -1.84
CA HIS A 115 -15.28 0.32 -0.85
C HIS A 115 -14.07 1.26 -0.84
N PRO A 116 -14.28 2.58 -0.60
CA PRO A 116 -13.19 3.54 -0.60
C PRO A 116 -12.18 3.28 0.53
N GLN A 117 -12.60 2.67 1.66
CA GLN A 117 -11.74 2.28 2.75
C GLN A 117 -10.71 1.21 2.34
N TYR A 118 -11.09 0.23 1.52
CA TYR A 118 -10.17 -0.79 1.03
C TYR A 118 -9.18 -0.23 0.00
N LEU A 119 -9.65 0.65 -0.87
CA LEU A 119 -8.77 1.39 -1.79
C LEU A 119 -7.77 2.25 -1.01
N ALA A 120 -8.22 2.96 0.01
CA ALA A 120 -7.38 3.81 0.85
C ALA A 120 -6.27 2.99 1.55
N LEU A 121 -6.62 1.82 2.11
CA LEU A 121 -5.65 0.90 2.71
C LEU A 121 -4.70 0.29 1.66
N ALA A 122 -5.18 0.00 0.44
CA ALA A 122 -4.31 -0.46 -0.64
C ALA A 122 -3.30 0.61 -1.06
N ILE A 123 -3.71 1.89 -1.13
CA ILE A 123 -2.82 3.02 -1.40
C ILE A 123 -1.80 3.20 -0.27
N SER A 124 -2.24 3.15 1.00
CA SER A 124 -1.34 3.20 2.16
C SER A 124 -0.33 2.06 2.15
N GLY A 125 -0.78 0.84 1.87
CA GLY A 125 0.07 -0.33 1.78
C GLY A 125 1.11 -0.25 0.66
N ALA A 126 0.75 0.35 -0.50
CA ALA A 126 1.72 0.65 -1.56
C ALA A 126 2.78 1.65 -1.09
N GLY A 127 2.37 2.70 -0.38
CA GLY A 127 3.29 3.63 0.26
C GLY A 127 4.24 2.94 1.24
N LEU A 128 3.70 2.07 2.09
CA LEU A 128 4.49 1.27 3.03
C LEU A 128 5.47 0.33 2.31
N ALA A 129 5.07 -0.31 1.21
CA ALA A 129 5.94 -1.18 0.41
C ALA A 129 7.13 -0.42 -0.21
N ILE A 130 6.97 0.87 -0.48
CA ILE A 130 8.04 1.75 -0.94
C ILE A 130 8.96 2.16 0.22
N LEU A 131 8.39 2.48 1.39
CA LEU A 131 9.16 2.91 2.58
C LEU A 131 9.87 1.74 3.25
N TRP A 132 9.29 0.56 3.21
CA TRP A 132 9.88 -0.70 3.69
C TRP A 132 10.10 -1.67 2.52
N PRO A 133 11.12 -1.44 1.69
CA PRO A 133 11.23 -1.99 0.34
C PRO A 133 11.77 -3.43 0.31
N ARG A 134 11.08 -4.37 0.98
CA ARG A 134 11.34 -5.81 0.90
C ARG A 134 10.37 -6.46 -0.09
N PHE A 135 10.84 -7.45 -0.83
CA PHE A 135 9.98 -8.24 -1.72
C PHE A 135 8.81 -8.90 -0.97
N LEU A 136 9.05 -9.34 0.27
CA LEU A 136 8.00 -9.88 1.15
C LEU A 136 6.88 -8.88 1.38
N VAL A 137 7.19 -7.59 1.59
CA VAL A 137 6.18 -6.55 1.82
C VAL A 137 5.35 -6.33 0.55
N VAL A 138 5.97 -6.36 -0.63
CA VAL A 138 5.25 -6.28 -1.91
C VAL A 138 4.34 -7.50 -2.10
N ALA A 139 4.82 -8.71 -1.81
CA ALA A 139 4.03 -9.93 -1.91
C ALA A 139 2.83 -9.91 -0.94
N LEU A 140 3.04 -9.48 0.30
CA LEU A 140 1.97 -9.32 1.30
C LEU A 140 0.97 -8.23 0.88
N TRP A 141 1.43 -7.13 0.29
CA TRP A 141 0.57 -6.10 -0.25
C TRP A 141 -0.31 -6.64 -1.39
N CYS A 142 0.25 -7.40 -2.31
CA CYS A 142 -0.53 -8.06 -3.37
C CYS A 142 -1.59 -9.00 -2.80
N LEU A 143 -1.23 -9.82 -1.80
CA LEU A 143 -2.16 -10.70 -1.09
C LEU A 143 -3.27 -9.89 -0.39
N MET A 144 -2.92 -8.81 0.29
CA MET A 144 -3.87 -7.91 0.95
C MET A 144 -4.88 -7.32 -0.04
N VAL A 145 -4.43 -6.85 -1.21
CA VAL A 145 -5.33 -6.35 -2.27
C VAL A 145 -6.31 -7.44 -2.74
N LEU A 146 -5.83 -8.68 -2.90
CA LEU A 146 -6.70 -9.81 -3.23
C LEU A 146 -7.74 -10.07 -2.14
N LEU A 147 -7.32 -10.08 -0.88
CA LEU A 147 -8.23 -10.28 0.26
C LEU A 147 -9.27 -9.17 0.34
N TYR A 148 -8.90 -7.92 0.10
CA TYR A 148 -9.86 -6.81 0.05
C TYR A 148 -10.89 -6.97 -1.07
N PHE A 149 -10.48 -7.50 -2.22
CA PHE A 149 -11.43 -7.82 -3.28
C PHE A 149 -12.42 -8.92 -2.86
N ILE A 150 -11.94 -9.97 -2.20
CA ILE A 150 -12.79 -11.07 -1.71
C ILE A 150 -13.75 -10.56 -0.64
N LEU A 151 -13.25 -9.78 0.33
CA LEU A 151 -14.07 -9.19 1.40
C LEU A 151 -15.15 -8.26 0.84
N ALA A 152 -14.77 -7.36 -0.09
CA ALA A 152 -15.71 -6.45 -0.74
C ALA A 152 -16.85 -7.21 -1.43
N ARG A 153 -16.53 -8.30 -2.14
CA ARG A 153 -17.54 -9.15 -2.79
C ARG A 153 -18.48 -9.83 -1.79
N ASP A 154 -17.94 -10.30 -0.67
CA ASP A 154 -18.76 -10.91 0.36
C ASP A 154 -19.68 -9.88 1.04
N GLU A 155 -19.15 -8.68 1.30
CA GLU A 155 -19.93 -7.55 1.81
C GLU A 155 -21.06 -7.16 0.86
N GLU A 156 -20.80 -7.04 -0.44
CA GLU A 156 -21.82 -6.74 -1.46
C GLU A 156 -22.92 -7.80 -1.51
N LYS A 157 -22.57 -9.10 -1.42
CA LYS A 157 -23.55 -10.18 -1.34
C LYS A 157 -24.45 -10.06 -0.12
N ARG A 158 -23.88 -9.74 1.05
CA ARG A 158 -24.65 -9.53 2.29
C ARG A 158 -25.57 -8.32 2.16
N MET A 159 -25.08 -7.21 1.62
CA MET A 159 -25.86 -6.00 1.41
C MET A 159 -27.02 -6.20 0.43
N LEU A 160 -26.81 -6.96 -0.65
CA LEU A 160 -27.88 -7.35 -1.59
C LEU A 160 -28.96 -8.20 -0.93
N ARG A 161 -28.58 -9.14 -0.04
CA ARG A 161 -29.55 -9.94 0.73
C ARG A 161 -30.39 -9.11 1.69
N THR A 162 -29.79 -8.07 2.28
CA THR A 162 -30.43 -7.23 3.30
C THR A 162 -31.27 -6.12 2.70
N HIS A 163 -30.79 -5.47 1.62
CA HIS A 163 -31.39 -4.24 1.07
C HIS A 163 -31.95 -4.42 -0.36
N GLY A 164 -31.78 -5.60 -0.97
CA GLY A 164 -32.40 -5.97 -2.27
C GLY A 164 -32.15 -4.96 -3.39
N GLU A 165 -33.24 -4.52 -4.04
CA GLU A 165 -33.20 -3.62 -5.20
C GLU A 165 -32.61 -2.24 -4.90
N THR A 166 -32.81 -1.72 -3.70
CA THR A 166 -32.21 -0.44 -3.30
C THR A 166 -30.69 -0.47 -3.40
N TYR A 167 -30.06 -1.54 -2.93
CA TYR A 167 -28.63 -1.71 -3.02
C TYR A 167 -28.16 -2.00 -4.45
N ARG A 168 -28.97 -2.73 -5.23
CA ARG A 168 -28.69 -2.99 -6.65
C ARG A 168 -28.62 -1.70 -7.45
N THR A 169 -29.58 -0.79 -7.28
CA THR A 169 -29.58 0.53 -7.92
C THR A 169 -28.35 1.36 -7.52
N TYR A 170 -27.92 1.26 -6.27
CA TYR A 170 -26.68 1.90 -5.82
C TYR A 170 -25.43 1.31 -6.50
N MET A 171 -25.34 -0.02 -6.65
CA MET A 171 -24.26 -0.69 -7.35
C MET A 171 -24.17 -0.30 -8.85
N GLU A 172 -25.29 -0.01 -9.49
CA GLU A 172 -25.32 0.44 -10.87
C GLU A 172 -24.72 1.82 -11.07
N LYS A 173 -24.81 2.69 -10.06
CA LYS A 173 -24.32 4.07 -10.08
C LYS A 173 -22.89 4.23 -9.57
N SER A 174 -22.43 3.33 -8.72
CA SER A 174 -21.11 3.37 -8.06
C SER A 174 -20.21 2.22 -8.53
N GLY A 175 -18.90 2.42 -8.51
CA GLY A 175 -17.93 1.36 -8.75
C GLY A 175 -17.51 0.65 -7.46
N MET A 176 -16.86 -0.50 -7.57
CA MET A 176 -16.38 -1.25 -6.39
C MET A 176 -15.18 -0.54 -5.73
N PHE A 177 -14.11 -0.31 -6.49
CA PHE A 177 -12.88 0.34 -6.05
C PHE A 177 -12.53 1.61 -6.82
N LEU A 178 -13.06 1.78 -8.02
CA LEU A 178 -12.87 2.96 -8.85
C LEU A 178 -14.24 3.56 -9.18
N PRO A 179 -14.32 4.87 -9.49
CA PRO A 179 -15.56 5.45 -10.01
C PRO A 179 -16.07 4.65 -11.22
N ARG A 180 -17.38 4.46 -11.30
CA ARG A 180 -18.02 3.56 -12.28
C ARG A 180 -17.53 3.71 -13.73
N PRO A 181 -17.35 4.92 -14.28
CA PRO A 181 -16.86 5.09 -15.64
C PRO A 181 -15.44 4.52 -15.81
N LEU A 182 -14.57 4.78 -14.83
CA LEU A 182 -13.18 4.34 -14.85
C LEU A 182 -13.09 2.83 -14.61
N GLU A 183 -13.90 2.29 -13.70
CA GLU A 183 -13.96 0.85 -13.45
C GLU A 183 -14.37 0.06 -14.70
N ARG A 184 -15.35 0.56 -15.47
CA ARG A 184 -15.76 -0.05 -16.74
C ARG A 184 -14.68 -0.07 -17.81
N LEU A 185 -13.81 0.95 -17.79
CA LEU A 185 -12.72 1.06 -18.75
C LEU A 185 -11.54 0.12 -18.41
N VAL A 186 -11.23 0.00 -17.11
CA VAL A 186 -9.98 -0.62 -16.65
C VAL A 186 -10.17 -2.07 -16.17
N LEU A 187 -11.32 -2.39 -15.58
CA LEU A 187 -11.54 -3.68 -14.94
C LEU A 187 -12.59 -4.53 -15.68
N PRO A 188 -12.27 -5.78 -15.97
CA PRO A 188 -13.24 -6.71 -16.54
C PRO A 188 -14.43 -6.98 -15.60
N PHE A 189 -15.62 -7.23 -16.18
CA PHE A 189 -16.83 -7.50 -15.39
C PHE A 189 -16.84 -8.90 -14.77
N SER A 190 -16.17 -9.88 -15.41
CA SER A 190 -16.13 -11.26 -14.93
C SER A 190 -15.24 -11.45 -13.72
N ALA A 191 -15.56 -12.43 -12.87
CA ALA A 191 -14.75 -12.79 -11.72
C ALA A 191 -13.34 -13.26 -12.14
N SER A 192 -13.26 -14.05 -13.18
CA SER A 192 -11.99 -14.54 -13.76
C SER A 192 -11.15 -13.40 -14.33
N GLY A 193 -11.78 -12.44 -15.02
CA GLY A 193 -11.09 -11.26 -15.54
C GLY A 193 -10.53 -10.38 -14.43
N ARG A 194 -11.24 -10.21 -13.32
CA ARG A 194 -10.74 -9.45 -12.16
C ARG A 194 -9.59 -10.16 -11.45
N PHE A 195 -9.62 -11.49 -11.38
CA PHE A 195 -8.48 -12.26 -10.88
C PHE A 195 -7.27 -12.13 -11.80
N LEU A 196 -7.47 -12.16 -13.12
CA LEU A 196 -6.41 -11.88 -14.08
C LEU A 196 -5.85 -10.47 -13.93
N ALA A 197 -6.70 -9.46 -13.75
CA ALA A 197 -6.26 -8.08 -13.49
C ALA A 197 -5.41 -7.96 -12.21
N TRP A 198 -5.78 -8.73 -11.16
CA TRP A 198 -4.96 -8.82 -9.96
C TRP A 198 -3.61 -9.50 -10.24
N LEU A 199 -3.56 -10.59 -11.01
CA LEU A 199 -2.31 -11.24 -11.41
C LEU A 199 -1.39 -10.27 -12.18
N VAL A 200 -1.97 -9.48 -13.09
CA VAL A 200 -1.23 -8.43 -13.82
C VAL A 200 -0.70 -7.38 -12.86
N LEU A 201 -1.52 -6.89 -11.92
CA LEU A 201 -1.08 -5.94 -10.89
C LEU A 201 0.08 -6.50 -10.05
N ALA A 202 -0.04 -7.75 -9.59
CA ALA A 202 1.00 -8.41 -8.81
C ALA A 202 2.29 -8.60 -9.61
N GLY A 203 2.17 -9.01 -10.88
CA GLY A 203 3.30 -9.13 -11.80
C GLY A 203 3.99 -7.79 -12.05
N LEU A 204 3.24 -6.71 -12.26
CA LEU A 204 3.78 -5.36 -12.42
C LEU A 204 4.46 -4.86 -11.14
N ALA A 205 3.86 -5.08 -9.97
CA ALA A 205 4.43 -4.66 -8.69
C ALA A 205 5.75 -5.40 -8.40
N LEU A 206 5.78 -6.71 -8.53
CA LEU A 206 7.00 -7.51 -8.34
C LEU A 206 8.04 -7.21 -9.43
N GLY A 207 7.64 -7.13 -10.69
CA GLY A 207 8.53 -6.76 -11.80
C GLY A 207 9.16 -5.39 -11.61
N SER A 208 8.39 -4.40 -11.13
CA SER A 208 8.90 -3.07 -10.79
C SER A 208 9.90 -3.14 -9.64
N ALA A 209 9.64 -3.95 -8.61
CA ALA A 209 10.56 -4.15 -7.49
C ALA A 209 11.89 -4.79 -7.97
N PHE A 210 11.85 -5.78 -8.86
CA PHE A 210 13.05 -6.34 -9.48
C PHE A 210 13.80 -5.32 -10.33
N GLY A 211 13.10 -4.54 -11.15
CA GLY A 211 13.68 -3.46 -11.93
C GLY A 211 14.34 -2.38 -11.06
N LEU A 212 13.70 -1.97 -9.98
CA LEU A 212 14.24 -1.02 -9.00
C LEU A 212 15.48 -1.59 -8.29
N ARG A 213 15.47 -2.88 -7.94
CA ARG A 213 16.65 -3.55 -7.38
C ARG A 213 17.83 -3.53 -8.37
N TYR A 214 17.57 -3.90 -9.62
CA TYR A 214 18.58 -3.86 -10.67
C TYR A 214 19.17 -2.45 -10.81
N TYR A 215 18.31 -1.43 -10.89
CA TYR A 215 18.73 -0.03 -10.95
C TYR A 215 19.58 0.37 -9.74
N THR A 216 19.13 0.02 -8.53
CA THR A 216 19.86 0.31 -7.29
C THR A 216 21.27 -0.28 -7.29
N ILE A 217 21.43 -1.52 -7.71
CA ILE A 217 22.73 -2.22 -7.70
C ILE A 217 23.68 -1.62 -8.72
N HIS A 218 23.20 -1.18 -9.88
CA HIS A 218 24.06 -0.78 -10.99
C HIS A 218 24.28 0.74 -11.10
N HIS A 219 23.37 1.57 -10.58
CA HIS A 219 23.38 3.02 -10.81
C HIS A 219 23.53 3.87 -9.54
N LEU A 220 23.30 3.31 -8.34
CA LEU A 220 23.48 4.05 -7.11
C LEU A 220 24.91 3.92 -6.54
N SER A 221 25.31 4.88 -5.71
CA SER A 221 26.61 4.88 -5.03
C SER A 221 26.78 3.67 -4.13
N MET A 222 28.04 3.28 -3.84
CA MET A 222 28.32 2.17 -2.92
C MET A 222 27.67 2.37 -1.54
N TRP A 223 27.66 3.60 -1.06
CA TRP A 223 27.03 3.97 0.21
C TRP A 223 25.51 3.70 0.21
N GLU A 224 24.83 4.08 -0.85
CA GLU A 224 23.37 3.92 -0.97
C GLU A 224 22.93 2.48 -1.23
N ARG A 225 23.76 1.69 -1.95
CA ARG A 225 23.43 0.29 -2.31
C ARG A 225 23.85 -0.75 -1.27
N ASN A 226 24.65 -0.41 -0.27
CA ASN A 226 25.29 -1.37 0.65
C ASN A 226 24.30 -2.34 1.31
N ASN A 227 23.18 -1.84 1.81
CA ASN A 227 22.19 -2.71 2.46
C ASN A 227 21.32 -3.51 1.46
N VAL A 228 21.31 -3.14 0.18
CA VAL A 228 20.67 -3.93 -0.89
C VAL A 228 21.62 -5.03 -1.38
N ALA A 229 22.91 -4.71 -1.50
CA ALA A 229 23.92 -5.64 -1.96
C ALA A 229 24.30 -6.67 -0.88
N ALA A 230 24.40 -6.27 0.39
CA ALA A 230 24.76 -7.17 1.49
C ALA A 230 23.83 -8.38 1.65
N LEU A 231 22.54 -8.21 1.33
CA LEU A 231 21.55 -9.29 1.32
C LEU A 231 21.60 -10.18 0.06
N ALA A 232 22.42 -9.83 -0.92
CA ALA A 232 22.67 -10.69 -2.08
C ALA A 232 23.78 -11.72 -1.83
N ILE A 233 24.57 -11.54 -0.77
CA ILE A 233 25.70 -12.39 -0.38
C ILE A 233 25.30 -13.41 0.71
N LEU A 234 24.22 -13.16 1.43
CA LEU A 234 23.61 -14.07 2.38
C LEU A 234 22.51 -14.92 1.71
#